data_014f4f8ab9bbb911f60463fcace7a301
#
_entry.id   014f4f8ab9bbb911f60463fcace7a301
#
_cell.length_a   1.000
_cell.length_b   1.000
_cell.length_c   1.000
_cell.angle_alpha   90.00
_cell.angle_beta   90.00
_cell.angle_gamma   90.00
#
_symmetry.space_group_name_H-M   'P 1'
#
loop_
_entity.id
_entity.type
_entity.pdbx_description
1 polymer ?
#
loop_
_entity_poly.entity_id
_entity_poly.type
_entity_poly.pdbx_seq_one_letter_code
_entity_poly.pdbx_strand_id
1 'polypeptide(L)'
;STDVVVWTPRRDSGRPLSFRPLPEFADMLDDADALAAGIDAAVAALAPHAKVTPRTGRAHPGRPVLTEAITAYAQRGASDLDGFIGMLNALPGGVSRLDDATRLAATMAQLLTAAMVNDPLFGSDATPVDPGVLLTPPPGRRARISVINFVGLPDDAQRQSFVNMLQLALFSWVKRHPAGDRPLGGLLVMDEAQTFAPSGAMTACTQSTLALASQARKYGLGLVFATQAPKGLHNRIPGNASTQFFGLLNSPSQLDAAREMARAKGSTVADIARLRAGQFYAAVEGAEFVKLQAPMCLTHHPRSPLTTEEVLTRAAAATG
;
A
#
# COMPACT_ATOMS: atom_id res chain seq x y z
N SER A 1 7.23 5.38 25.44
CA SER A 1 7.23 3.99 24.98
C SER A 1 6.52 3.88 23.63
N THR A 2 6.92 2.91 22.82
CA THR A 2 6.35 2.65 21.48
C THR A 2 5.33 1.53 21.59
N ASP A 3 4.22 1.65 20.88
CA ASP A 3 3.25 0.59 20.66
C ASP A 3 3.64 -0.19 19.40
N VAL A 4 3.71 -1.52 19.47
CA VAL A 4 4.07 -2.38 18.34
C VAL A 4 2.93 -3.37 18.11
N VAL A 5 2.34 -3.29 16.93
CA VAL A 5 1.22 -4.13 16.52
C VAL A 5 1.61 -4.94 15.29
N VAL A 6 1.41 -6.26 15.35
CA VAL A 6 1.61 -7.17 14.22
C VAL A 6 0.27 -7.49 13.59
N TRP A 7 0.12 -7.19 12.32
CA TRP A 7 -1.05 -7.45 11.51
C TRP A 7 -0.80 -8.63 10.57
N THR A 8 -1.76 -9.52 10.47
CA THR A 8 -1.64 -10.75 9.69
C THR A 8 -2.83 -10.90 8.73
N PRO A 9 -2.83 -10.16 7.60
CA PRO A 9 -3.93 -10.23 6.63
C PRO A 9 -4.32 -11.68 6.31
N ARG A 10 -5.63 -11.99 6.24
CA ARG A 10 -6.19 -13.32 6.00
C ARG A 10 -5.92 -14.39 7.08
N ARG A 11 -5.45 -14.04 8.26
CA ARG A 11 -5.20 -15.00 9.34
C ARG A 11 -5.98 -14.64 10.58
N ASP A 12 -7.15 -15.26 10.75
CA ASP A 12 -8.06 -15.01 11.88
C ASP A 12 -7.46 -15.41 13.22
N SER A 13 -6.55 -16.40 13.21
CA SER A 13 -5.76 -16.79 14.40
C SER A 13 -4.74 -15.77 14.86
N GLY A 14 -4.53 -14.70 14.10
CA GLY A 14 -3.69 -13.57 14.44
C GLY A 14 -4.49 -12.28 14.56
N ARG A 15 -4.08 -11.24 13.82
CA ARG A 15 -4.79 -9.95 13.74
C ARG A 15 -5.09 -9.65 12.28
N PRO A 16 -6.23 -10.14 11.77
CA PRO A 16 -6.55 -9.97 10.35
C PRO A 16 -6.84 -8.52 10.00
N LEU A 17 -6.48 -8.14 8.76
CA LEU A 17 -6.85 -6.90 8.12
C LEU A 17 -7.71 -7.21 6.91
N SER A 18 -8.71 -6.38 6.67
CA SER A 18 -9.56 -6.42 5.49
C SER A 18 -9.56 -5.09 4.76
N PHE A 19 -9.97 -5.11 3.51
CA PHE A 19 -10.26 -3.88 2.79
C PHE A 19 -11.77 -3.73 2.62
N ARG A 20 -12.29 -2.62 3.11
CA ARG A 20 -13.63 -2.15 2.74
C ARG A 20 -13.50 -1.36 1.45
N PRO A 21 -14.01 -1.89 0.32
CA PRO A 21 -13.93 -1.18 -0.95
C PRO A 21 -14.85 0.04 -1.01
N LEU A 22 -15.84 0.09 -0.13
CA LEU A 22 -16.74 1.24 0.05
C LEU A 22 -16.38 1.92 1.38
N PRO A 23 -16.07 3.23 1.39
CA PRO A 23 -15.87 3.99 2.62
C PRO A 23 -17.20 4.22 3.34
N GLU A 24 -17.14 4.66 4.61
CA GLU A 24 -18.34 5.07 5.36
C GLU A 24 -18.92 6.36 4.75
N PHE A 25 -19.78 6.22 3.77
CA PHE A 25 -20.36 7.37 3.05
C PHE A 25 -21.27 8.23 3.95
N ALA A 26 -21.88 7.65 4.98
CA ALA A 26 -22.71 8.38 5.92
C ALA A 26 -21.96 9.58 6.55
N ASP A 27 -20.67 9.37 6.86
CA ASP A 27 -19.80 10.40 7.46
C ASP A 27 -19.36 11.49 6.49
N MET A 28 -19.69 11.35 5.19
CA MET A 28 -19.25 12.24 4.11
C MET A 28 -20.41 13.02 3.48
N LEU A 29 -21.65 12.76 3.87
CA LEU A 29 -22.84 13.35 3.23
C LEU A 29 -22.91 14.88 3.34
N ASP A 30 -22.36 15.45 4.40
CA ASP A 30 -22.33 16.89 4.65
C ASP A 30 -21.15 17.61 3.99
N ASP A 31 -20.22 16.87 3.35
CA ASP A 31 -19.04 17.40 2.65
C ASP A 31 -18.97 16.85 1.21
N ALA A 32 -19.36 17.68 0.25
CA ALA A 32 -19.44 17.31 -1.16
C ALA A 32 -18.06 16.89 -1.74
N ASP A 33 -16.97 17.51 -1.31
CA ASP A 33 -15.63 17.19 -1.77
C ASP A 33 -15.15 15.86 -1.17
N ALA A 34 -15.45 15.62 0.11
CA ALA A 34 -15.16 14.36 0.77
C ALA A 34 -15.96 13.21 0.14
N LEU A 35 -17.25 13.42 -0.13
CA LEU A 35 -18.11 12.44 -0.78
C LEU A 35 -17.61 12.09 -2.19
N ALA A 36 -17.27 13.10 -3.00
CA ALA A 36 -16.72 12.89 -4.33
C ALA A 36 -15.40 12.09 -4.29
N ALA A 37 -14.49 12.44 -3.38
CA ALA A 37 -13.24 11.69 -3.18
C ALA A 37 -13.48 10.26 -2.70
N GLY A 38 -14.48 10.03 -1.85
CA GLY A 38 -14.91 8.70 -1.40
C GLY A 38 -15.44 7.85 -2.55
N ILE A 39 -16.27 8.43 -3.40
CA ILE A 39 -16.81 7.78 -4.61
C ILE A 39 -15.66 7.39 -5.56
N ASP A 40 -14.73 8.31 -5.84
CA ASP A 40 -13.57 8.02 -6.70
C ASP A 40 -12.70 6.90 -6.14
N ALA A 41 -12.49 6.87 -4.82
CA ALA A 41 -11.75 5.81 -4.14
C ALA A 41 -12.48 4.46 -4.26
N ALA A 42 -13.79 4.43 -4.07
CA ALA A 42 -14.61 3.22 -4.22
C ALA A 42 -14.59 2.69 -5.66
N VAL A 43 -14.73 3.58 -6.66
CA VAL A 43 -14.60 3.23 -8.09
C VAL A 43 -13.20 2.65 -8.37
N ALA A 44 -12.15 3.25 -7.86
CA ALA A 44 -10.79 2.76 -8.05
C ALA A 44 -10.58 1.38 -7.42
N ALA A 45 -11.16 1.13 -6.24
CA ALA A 45 -11.09 -0.15 -5.54
C ALA A 45 -11.89 -1.25 -6.27
N LEU A 46 -13.11 -0.94 -6.71
CA LEU A 46 -14.03 -1.94 -7.29
C LEU A 46 -13.79 -2.22 -8.78
N ALA A 47 -13.31 -1.25 -9.56
CA ALA A 47 -13.16 -1.37 -11.02
C ALA A 47 -12.28 -2.57 -11.47
N PRO A 48 -11.17 -2.93 -10.79
CA PRO A 48 -10.38 -4.10 -11.15
C PRO A 48 -11.16 -5.40 -10.96
N HIS A 49 -11.88 -5.54 -9.85
CA HIS A 49 -12.68 -6.72 -9.51
C HIS A 49 -13.92 -6.85 -10.41
N ALA A 50 -14.56 -5.73 -10.73
CA ALA A 50 -15.66 -5.64 -11.70
C ALA A 50 -15.20 -5.77 -13.17
N LYS A 51 -13.89 -5.89 -13.44
CA LYS A 51 -13.25 -5.96 -14.77
C LYS A 51 -13.62 -4.80 -15.70
N VAL A 52 -13.80 -3.60 -15.14
CA VAL A 52 -14.14 -2.38 -15.90
C VAL A 52 -13.00 -1.37 -15.97
N THR A 53 -11.77 -1.82 -15.75
CA THR A 53 -10.56 -1.01 -15.95
C THR A 53 -10.31 -0.78 -17.45
N PRO A 54 -9.90 0.44 -17.86
CA PRO A 54 -9.55 0.71 -19.25
C PRO A 54 -8.43 -0.20 -19.74
N ARG A 55 -8.59 -0.82 -20.90
CA ARG A 55 -7.54 -1.57 -21.58
C ARG A 55 -7.09 -0.78 -22.82
N THR A 56 -5.78 -0.60 -22.99
CA THR A 56 -5.17 0.00 -24.19
C THR A 56 -5.80 1.33 -24.65
N GLY A 57 -6.06 2.25 -23.70
CA GLY A 57 -6.52 3.62 -24.00
C GLY A 57 -8.01 3.74 -24.39
N ARG A 58 -8.78 2.64 -24.40
CA ARG A 58 -10.23 2.67 -24.63
C ARG A 58 -10.99 2.64 -23.30
N ALA A 59 -11.93 3.57 -23.12
CA ALA A 59 -12.84 3.57 -21.98
C ALA A 59 -13.70 2.30 -21.97
N HIS A 60 -13.86 1.66 -20.80
CA HIS A 60 -14.75 0.52 -20.68
C HIS A 60 -16.18 1.02 -20.36
N PRO A 61 -17.22 0.62 -21.11
CA PRO A 61 -18.59 1.15 -20.94
C PRO A 61 -19.18 0.86 -19.54
N GLY A 62 -18.74 -0.18 -18.85
CA GLY A 62 -19.16 -0.48 -17.50
C GLY A 62 -18.61 0.48 -16.43
N ARG A 63 -17.54 1.23 -16.69
CA ARG A 63 -16.98 2.15 -15.69
C ARG A 63 -17.92 3.32 -15.35
N PRO A 64 -18.54 4.03 -16.31
CA PRO A 64 -19.59 5.01 -15.99
C PRO A 64 -20.74 4.41 -15.18
N VAL A 65 -21.24 3.22 -15.56
CA VAL A 65 -22.32 2.54 -14.81
C VAL A 65 -21.89 2.26 -13.37
N LEU A 66 -20.66 1.78 -13.15
CA LEU A 66 -20.12 1.55 -11.80
C LEU A 66 -20.06 2.86 -11.01
N THR A 67 -19.59 3.96 -11.62
CA THR A 67 -19.50 5.27 -10.98
C THR A 67 -20.87 5.80 -10.59
N GLU A 68 -21.84 5.74 -11.50
CA GLU A 68 -23.24 6.20 -11.25
C GLU A 68 -23.92 5.35 -10.17
N ALA A 69 -23.70 4.01 -10.19
CA ALA A 69 -24.21 3.13 -9.15
C ALA A 69 -23.61 3.41 -7.77
N ILE A 70 -22.28 3.59 -7.69
CA ILE A 70 -21.60 3.97 -6.43
C ILE A 70 -22.12 5.34 -5.96
N THR A 71 -22.28 6.31 -6.85
CA THR A 71 -22.80 7.63 -6.51
C THR A 71 -24.19 7.53 -5.90
N ALA A 72 -25.10 6.77 -6.53
CA ALA A 72 -26.47 6.57 -6.02
C ALA A 72 -26.47 5.82 -4.68
N TYR A 73 -25.54 4.90 -4.47
CA TYR A 73 -25.39 4.15 -3.21
C TYR A 73 -24.83 5.04 -2.09
N ALA A 74 -23.80 5.80 -2.39
CA ALA A 74 -23.16 6.74 -1.47
C ALA A 74 -24.12 7.84 -0.99
N GLN A 75 -24.97 8.36 -1.87
CA GLN A 75 -25.99 9.37 -1.51
C GLN A 75 -27.03 8.86 -0.50
N ARG A 76 -27.16 7.55 -0.31
CA ARG A 76 -28.00 6.94 0.73
C ARG A 76 -27.24 6.74 2.05
N GLY A 77 -25.96 7.09 2.11
CA GLY A 77 -25.08 6.83 3.26
C GLY A 77 -24.77 5.35 3.48
N ALA A 78 -25.05 4.49 2.48
CA ALA A 78 -24.82 3.06 2.59
C ALA A 78 -23.38 2.70 2.17
N SER A 79 -22.74 1.76 2.88
CA SER A 79 -21.32 1.42 2.71
C SER A 79 -21.05 -0.10 2.71
N ASP A 80 -22.06 -0.93 2.91
CA ASP A 80 -21.90 -2.38 2.86
C ASP A 80 -21.80 -2.90 1.41
N LEU A 81 -20.89 -3.85 1.21
CA LEU A 81 -20.61 -4.38 -0.13
C LEU A 81 -21.73 -5.32 -0.61
N ASP A 82 -22.34 -6.09 0.28
CA ASP A 82 -23.43 -7.03 -0.08
C ASP A 82 -24.66 -6.26 -0.55
N GLY A 83 -25.05 -5.20 0.15
CA GLY A 83 -26.12 -4.31 -0.27
C GLY A 83 -25.82 -3.62 -1.61
N PHE A 84 -24.58 -3.20 -1.84
CA PHE A 84 -24.16 -2.64 -3.13
C PHE A 84 -24.26 -3.66 -4.26
N ILE A 85 -23.80 -4.89 -4.05
CA ILE A 85 -23.95 -6.00 -5.02
C ILE A 85 -25.42 -6.30 -5.28
N GLY A 86 -26.25 -6.29 -4.22
CA GLY A 86 -27.70 -6.41 -4.34
C GLY A 86 -28.32 -5.33 -5.21
N MET A 87 -27.89 -4.07 -5.04
CA MET A 87 -28.33 -2.96 -5.88
C MET A 87 -27.87 -3.10 -7.33
N LEU A 88 -26.64 -3.58 -7.58
CA LEU A 88 -26.15 -3.83 -8.94
C LEU A 88 -26.94 -4.95 -9.65
N ASN A 89 -27.36 -6.01 -8.93
CA ASN A 89 -28.20 -7.08 -9.47
C ASN A 89 -29.59 -6.59 -9.88
N ALA A 90 -30.11 -5.60 -9.18
CA ALA A 90 -31.42 -4.98 -9.42
C ALA A 90 -31.26 -3.45 -9.53
N LEU A 91 -30.48 -3.01 -10.54
CA LEU A 91 -30.16 -1.60 -10.70
C LEU A 91 -31.45 -0.77 -10.87
N PRO A 92 -31.73 0.19 -9.96
CA PRO A 92 -32.93 1.00 -10.05
C PRO A 92 -32.95 1.82 -11.34
N GLY A 93 -34.15 1.98 -11.93
CA GLY A 93 -34.33 2.83 -13.10
C GLY A 93 -33.89 4.27 -12.81
N GLY A 94 -33.19 4.88 -13.78
CA GLY A 94 -32.71 6.26 -13.68
C GLY A 94 -31.35 6.44 -12.99
N VAL A 95 -30.75 5.39 -12.43
CA VAL A 95 -29.39 5.45 -11.85
C VAL A 95 -28.33 5.67 -12.94
N SER A 96 -28.51 5.06 -14.10
CA SER A 96 -27.64 5.27 -15.26
C SER A 96 -28.44 5.66 -16.49
N ARG A 97 -27.80 6.44 -17.36
CA ARG A 97 -28.36 6.88 -18.65
C ARG A 97 -27.99 5.97 -19.82
N LEU A 98 -27.17 4.93 -19.55
CA LEU A 98 -26.74 3.98 -20.57
C LEU A 98 -27.82 2.91 -20.81
N ASP A 99 -28.17 2.61 -22.04
CA ASP A 99 -29.22 1.64 -22.40
C ASP A 99 -28.92 0.24 -21.86
N ASP A 100 -27.65 -0.17 -21.86
CA ASP A 100 -27.19 -1.48 -21.37
C ASP A 100 -26.86 -1.51 -19.87
N ALA A 101 -27.16 -0.46 -19.11
CA ALA A 101 -26.73 -0.28 -17.71
C ALA A 101 -27.11 -1.48 -16.83
N THR A 102 -28.34 -1.95 -16.90
CA THR A 102 -28.84 -3.07 -16.09
C THR A 102 -28.06 -4.37 -16.37
N ARG A 103 -27.78 -4.67 -17.61
CA ARG A 103 -27.01 -5.85 -18.00
C ARG A 103 -25.55 -5.75 -17.55
N LEU A 104 -24.93 -4.58 -17.70
CA LEU A 104 -23.58 -4.32 -17.23
C LEU A 104 -23.49 -4.39 -15.72
N ALA A 105 -24.44 -3.82 -15.00
CA ALA A 105 -24.52 -3.87 -13.54
C ALA A 105 -24.64 -5.30 -13.02
N ALA A 106 -25.54 -6.11 -13.58
CA ALA A 106 -25.70 -7.52 -13.21
C ALA A 106 -24.40 -8.33 -13.44
N THR A 107 -23.71 -8.07 -14.55
CA THR A 107 -22.40 -8.69 -14.83
C THR A 107 -21.37 -8.30 -13.78
N MET A 108 -21.30 -7.02 -13.41
CA MET A 108 -20.40 -6.54 -12.36
C MET A 108 -20.74 -7.15 -11.00
N ALA A 109 -22.02 -7.28 -10.65
CA ALA A 109 -22.44 -7.93 -9.43
C ALA A 109 -21.92 -9.38 -9.33
N GLN A 110 -22.04 -10.15 -10.39
CA GLN A 110 -21.51 -11.53 -10.44
C GLN A 110 -19.98 -11.56 -10.26
N LEU A 111 -19.25 -10.63 -10.91
CA LEU A 111 -17.80 -10.54 -10.81
C LEU A 111 -17.35 -10.14 -9.40
N LEU A 112 -18.06 -9.22 -8.75
CA LEU A 112 -17.78 -8.80 -7.38
C LEU A 112 -18.09 -9.91 -6.38
N THR A 113 -19.21 -10.64 -6.55
CA THR A 113 -19.53 -11.82 -5.74
C THR A 113 -18.43 -12.88 -5.88
N ALA A 114 -17.98 -13.16 -7.11
CA ALA A 114 -16.88 -14.07 -7.34
C ALA A 114 -15.57 -13.59 -6.70
N ALA A 115 -15.32 -12.28 -6.70
CA ALA A 115 -14.15 -11.69 -6.03
C ALA A 115 -14.20 -11.89 -4.51
N MET A 116 -15.37 -11.70 -3.87
CA MET A 116 -15.55 -11.94 -2.43
C MET A 116 -15.27 -13.40 -2.05
N VAL A 117 -15.70 -14.35 -2.87
CA VAL A 117 -15.46 -15.78 -2.63
C VAL A 117 -13.98 -16.13 -2.80
N ASN A 118 -13.33 -15.56 -3.82
CA ASN A 118 -11.95 -15.89 -4.16
C ASN A 118 -10.90 -15.09 -3.38
N ASP A 119 -11.24 -13.90 -2.91
CA ASP A 119 -10.34 -13.03 -2.14
C ASP A 119 -10.94 -12.68 -0.76
N PRO A 120 -10.55 -13.42 0.28
CA PRO A 120 -11.02 -13.18 1.65
C PRO A 120 -10.62 -11.81 2.23
N LEU A 121 -9.75 -11.05 1.57
CA LEU A 121 -9.46 -9.66 1.96
C LEU A 121 -10.54 -8.69 1.50
N PHE A 122 -11.30 -9.09 0.49
CA PHE A 122 -12.28 -8.25 -0.17
C PHE A 122 -13.65 -8.44 0.49
N GLY A 123 -14.07 -7.46 1.30
CA GLY A 123 -15.39 -7.46 1.95
C GLY A 123 -15.51 -8.37 3.19
N SER A 124 -14.41 -8.81 3.82
CA SER A 124 -14.47 -9.59 5.06
C SER A 124 -14.80 -8.72 6.29
N ASP A 125 -15.34 -9.35 7.35
CA ASP A 125 -15.62 -8.71 8.65
C ASP A 125 -14.38 -8.42 9.50
N ALA A 126 -13.16 -8.69 8.99
CA ALA A 126 -11.91 -8.40 9.67
C ALA A 126 -11.72 -6.88 9.86
N THR A 127 -10.77 -6.51 10.72
CA THR A 127 -10.45 -5.10 10.98
C THR A 127 -10.14 -4.36 9.66
N PRO A 128 -10.87 -3.29 9.34
CA PRO A 128 -10.59 -2.52 8.13
C PRO A 128 -9.19 -1.91 8.16
N VAL A 129 -8.54 -1.84 7.01
CA VAL A 129 -7.30 -1.09 6.85
C VAL A 129 -7.61 0.40 6.95
N ASP A 130 -7.43 0.92 8.15
CA ASP A 130 -7.51 2.35 8.45
C ASP A 130 -6.11 2.90 8.73
N PRO A 131 -5.57 3.78 7.87
CA PRO A 131 -4.28 4.41 8.10
C PRO A 131 -4.19 5.18 9.42
N GLY A 132 -5.30 5.76 9.90
CA GLY A 132 -5.38 6.40 11.21
C GLY A 132 -5.06 5.40 12.33
N VAL A 133 -5.67 4.22 12.29
CA VAL A 133 -5.38 3.13 13.24
C VAL A 133 -3.95 2.62 13.09
N LEU A 134 -3.45 2.49 11.86
CA LEU A 134 -2.10 1.97 11.61
C LEU A 134 -0.98 2.92 12.06
N LEU A 135 -1.20 4.23 12.00
CA LEU A 135 -0.16 5.25 12.23
C LEU A 135 -0.28 5.95 13.60
N THR A 136 -1.47 5.96 14.21
CA THR A 136 -1.72 6.72 15.44
C THR A 136 -1.52 5.83 16.67
N PRO A 137 -0.65 6.20 17.61
CA PRO A 137 -0.48 5.45 18.85
C PRO A 137 -1.69 5.62 19.78
N PRO A 138 -2.00 4.62 20.63
CA PRO A 138 -3.02 4.77 21.64
C PRO A 138 -2.59 5.76 22.74
N PRO A 139 -3.52 6.26 23.57
CA PRO A 139 -3.21 7.15 24.67
C PRO A 139 -2.06 6.63 25.54
N GLY A 140 -1.14 7.50 25.93
CA GLY A 140 0.03 7.15 26.75
C GLY A 140 1.22 6.55 25.99
N ARG A 141 1.10 6.32 24.69
CA ARG A 141 2.22 5.92 23.82
C ARG A 141 2.68 7.09 22.93
N ARG A 142 3.96 7.12 22.62
CA ARG A 142 4.56 8.21 21.80
C ARG A 142 4.60 7.91 20.31
N ALA A 143 4.59 6.64 19.94
CA ALA A 143 4.62 6.18 18.57
C ALA A 143 3.94 4.82 18.43
N ARG A 144 3.46 4.51 17.24
CA ARG A 144 2.99 3.18 16.83
C ARG A 144 3.86 2.66 15.71
N ILE A 145 4.21 1.38 15.79
CA ILE A 145 4.80 0.59 14.70
C ILE A 145 3.80 -0.48 14.32
N SER A 146 3.21 -0.36 13.15
CA SER A 146 2.35 -1.39 12.56
C SER A 146 3.17 -2.27 11.63
N VAL A 147 3.41 -3.52 12.03
CA VAL A 147 4.12 -4.52 11.22
C VAL A 147 3.10 -5.34 10.47
N ILE A 148 3.07 -5.24 9.15
CA ILE A 148 2.19 -6.05 8.30
C ILE A 148 2.96 -7.26 7.83
N ASN A 149 2.60 -8.44 8.33
CA ASN A 149 3.25 -9.71 8.01
C ASN A 149 2.41 -10.48 6.99
N PHE A 150 3.03 -10.86 5.88
CA PHE A 150 2.36 -11.51 4.75
C PHE A 150 2.22 -13.03 4.88
N VAL A 151 2.28 -13.58 6.11
CA VAL A 151 2.09 -15.01 6.36
C VAL A 151 0.76 -15.57 5.84
N GLY A 152 -0.27 -14.73 5.72
CA GLY A 152 -1.57 -15.08 5.14
C GLY A 152 -1.68 -14.86 3.63
N LEU A 153 -0.67 -14.28 2.99
CA LEU A 153 -0.63 -13.95 1.56
C LEU A 153 0.53 -14.70 0.89
N PRO A 154 0.31 -15.95 0.46
CA PRO A 154 1.39 -16.82 0.01
C PRO A 154 2.00 -16.42 -1.33
N ASP A 155 1.22 -15.84 -2.23
CA ASP A 155 1.69 -15.46 -3.56
C ASP A 155 1.88 -13.95 -3.73
N ASP A 156 2.75 -13.56 -4.66
CA ASP A 156 3.10 -12.16 -4.90
C ASP A 156 1.93 -11.33 -5.46
N ALA A 157 1.02 -11.93 -6.21
CA ALA A 157 -0.14 -11.22 -6.74
C ALA A 157 -1.07 -10.75 -5.61
N GLN A 158 -1.29 -11.60 -4.61
CA GLN A 158 -2.08 -11.26 -3.41
C GLN A 158 -1.39 -10.17 -2.58
N ARG A 159 -0.04 -10.30 -2.37
CA ARG A 159 0.75 -9.27 -1.66
C ARG A 159 0.70 -7.93 -2.38
N GLN A 160 0.85 -7.93 -3.70
CA GLN A 160 0.80 -6.73 -4.53
C GLN A 160 -0.60 -6.09 -4.51
N SER A 161 -1.66 -6.89 -4.57
CA SER A 161 -3.02 -6.40 -4.45
C SER A 161 -3.26 -5.73 -3.09
N PHE A 162 -2.87 -6.41 -2.00
CA PHE A 162 -2.96 -5.87 -0.65
C PHE A 162 -2.18 -4.55 -0.52
N VAL A 163 -0.92 -4.53 -0.95
CA VAL A 163 -0.07 -3.33 -0.86
C VAL A 163 -0.62 -2.19 -1.70
N ASN A 164 -1.18 -2.47 -2.88
CA ASN A 164 -1.84 -1.44 -3.69
C ASN A 164 -2.98 -0.76 -2.92
N MET A 165 -3.87 -1.55 -2.32
CA MET A 165 -5.01 -1.00 -1.57
C MET A 165 -4.55 -0.23 -0.33
N LEU A 166 -3.57 -0.75 0.42
CA LEU A 166 -2.96 -0.05 1.54
C LEU A 166 -2.35 1.30 1.11
N GLN A 167 -1.61 1.33 0.02
CA GLN A 167 -0.98 2.55 -0.50
C GLN A 167 -2.00 3.59 -0.97
N LEU A 168 -3.09 3.17 -1.61
CA LEU A 168 -4.18 4.05 -2.00
C LEU A 168 -4.88 4.64 -0.76
N ALA A 169 -5.17 3.80 0.24
CA ALA A 169 -5.75 4.25 1.51
C ALA A 169 -4.82 5.24 2.23
N LEU A 170 -3.52 4.91 2.34
CA LEU A 170 -2.50 5.80 2.93
C LEU A 170 -2.43 7.13 2.19
N PHE A 171 -2.39 7.10 0.86
CA PHE A 171 -2.28 8.32 0.06
C PHE A 171 -3.51 9.23 0.18
N SER A 172 -4.70 8.64 0.22
CA SER A 172 -5.93 9.38 0.49
C SER A 172 -5.93 9.97 1.91
N TRP A 173 -5.53 9.18 2.90
CA TRP A 173 -5.51 9.60 4.30
C TRP A 173 -4.52 10.73 4.57
N VAL A 174 -3.27 10.63 4.08
CA VAL A 174 -2.25 11.68 4.34
C VAL A 174 -2.59 13.02 3.67
N LYS A 175 -3.36 13.03 2.57
CA LYS A 175 -3.85 14.27 1.96
C LYS A 175 -4.83 15.00 2.87
N ARG A 176 -5.67 14.26 3.58
CA ARG A 176 -6.65 14.81 4.54
C ARG A 176 -6.04 15.11 5.92
N HIS A 177 -4.93 14.42 6.26
CA HIS A 177 -4.21 14.55 7.54
C HIS A 177 -2.73 14.87 7.30
N PRO A 178 -2.39 16.01 6.68
CA PRO A 178 -1.00 16.37 6.44
C PRO A 178 -0.26 16.58 7.77
N ALA A 179 1.05 16.39 7.74
CA ALA A 179 1.86 16.52 8.96
C ALA A 179 1.86 17.94 9.57
N GLY A 180 1.48 18.96 8.80
CA GLY A 180 1.58 20.37 9.21
C GLY A 180 3.02 20.74 9.55
N ASP A 181 3.23 21.34 10.70
CA ASP A 181 4.56 21.76 11.18
C ASP A 181 5.45 20.60 11.68
N ARG A 182 4.91 19.37 11.77
CA ARG A 182 5.73 18.21 12.14
C ARG A 182 6.63 17.82 10.97
N PRO A 183 7.90 17.49 11.20
CA PRO A 183 8.82 17.09 10.14
C PRO A 183 8.39 15.78 9.46
N LEU A 184 7.64 14.92 10.18
CA LEU A 184 7.14 13.65 9.71
C LEU A 184 5.81 13.31 10.39
N GLY A 185 4.78 13.00 9.60
CA GLY A 185 3.48 12.54 10.10
C GLY A 185 3.37 11.02 10.19
N GLY A 186 4.11 10.32 9.34
CA GLY A 186 4.18 8.86 9.28
C GLY A 186 5.36 8.38 8.46
N LEU A 187 5.70 7.09 8.60
CA LEU A 187 6.77 6.43 7.84
C LEU A 187 6.27 5.10 7.31
N LEU A 188 6.33 4.90 6.00
CA LEU A 188 6.09 3.61 5.35
C LEU A 188 7.43 2.98 4.99
N VAL A 189 7.71 1.81 5.53
CA VAL A 189 8.90 1.01 5.21
C VAL A 189 8.46 -0.18 4.36
N MET A 190 9.07 -0.33 3.18
CA MET A 190 8.81 -1.42 2.25
C MET A 190 10.08 -2.25 2.09
N ASP A 191 10.08 -3.44 2.67
CA ASP A 191 11.13 -4.42 2.44
C ASP A 191 10.85 -5.21 1.15
N GLU A 192 11.91 -5.71 0.49
CA GLU A 192 11.84 -6.37 -0.83
C GLU A 192 11.03 -5.54 -1.86
N ALA A 193 11.27 -4.24 -1.89
CA ALA A 193 10.46 -3.27 -2.63
C ALA A 193 10.37 -3.55 -4.14
N GLN A 194 11.33 -4.30 -4.72
CA GLN A 194 11.26 -4.73 -6.12
C GLN A 194 10.07 -5.67 -6.41
N THR A 195 9.53 -6.37 -5.40
CA THR A 195 8.31 -7.18 -5.56
C THR A 195 7.10 -6.29 -5.88
N PHE A 196 7.07 -5.07 -5.36
CA PHE A 196 5.95 -4.14 -5.48
C PHE A 196 6.10 -3.13 -6.61
N ALA A 197 7.33 -2.76 -6.95
CA ALA A 197 7.64 -1.88 -8.08
C ALA A 197 8.86 -2.38 -8.85
N PRO A 198 8.72 -3.47 -9.62
CA PRO A 198 9.81 -4.02 -10.42
C PRO A 198 10.18 -3.12 -11.61
N SER A 199 11.46 -3.20 -12.05
CA SER A 199 11.97 -2.42 -13.18
C SER A 199 11.44 -2.86 -14.54
N GLY A 200 11.07 -4.14 -14.68
CA GLY A 200 10.72 -4.76 -15.98
C GLY A 200 9.24 -5.05 -16.19
N ALA A 201 8.39 -4.76 -15.22
CA ALA A 201 6.97 -5.07 -15.31
C ALA A 201 6.10 -4.07 -14.52
N MET A 202 4.84 -3.96 -14.89
CA MET A 202 3.84 -3.21 -14.13
C MET A 202 3.02 -4.19 -13.31
N THR A 203 3.22 -4.17 -11.99
CA THR A 203 2.41 -4.94 -11.04
C THR A 203 1.16 -4.16 -10.62
N ALA A 204 0.26 -4.81 -9.89
CA ALA A 204 -0.95 -4.16 -9.38
C ALA A 204 -0.65 -2.89 -8.57
N CYS A 205 0.44 -2.89 -7.79
CA CYS A 205 0.83 -1.78 -6.92
C CYS A 205 1.95 -0.86 -7.46
N THR A 206 2.47 -1.11 -8.67
CA THR A 206 3.56 -0.26 -9.22
C THR A 206 3.14 1.21 -9.31
N GLN A 207 1.94 1.51 -9.83
CA GLN A 207 1.48 2.89 -9.98
C GLN A 207 1.29 3.60 -8.63
N SER A 208 0.67 2.94 -7.65
CA SER A 208 0.47 3.52 -6.31
C SER A 208 1.81 3.74 -5.59
N THR A 209 2.76 2.81 -5.74
CA THR A 209 4.12 2.96 -5.20
C THR A 209 4.83 4.17 -5.80
N LEU A 210 4.77 4.34 -7.14
CA LEU A 210 5.39 5.49 -7.81
C LEU A 210 4.71 6.81 -7.48
N ALA A 211 3.39 6.82 -7.30
CA ALA A 211 2.64 8.00 -6.86
C ALA A 211 3.06 8.44 -5.45
N LEU A 212 3.19 7.49 -4.51
CA LEU A 212 3.72 7.77 -3.18
C LEU A 212 5.16 8.29 -3.25
N ALA A 213 6.06 7.59 -3.97
CA ALA A 213 7.47 7.98 -4.09
C ALA A 213 7.67 9.40 -4.63
N SER A 214 6.76 9.89 -5.48
CA SER A 214 6.84 11.22 -6.06
C SER A 214 6.12 12.32 -5.27
N GLN A 215 5.13 11.99 -4.44
CA GLN A 215 4.22 12.99 -3.86
C GLN A 215 4.06 12.93 -2.35
N ALA A 216 4.35 11.80 -1.69
CA ALA A 216 4.04 11.61 -0.27
C ALA A 216 4.78 12.58 0.65
N ARG A 217 6.00 13.02 0.26
CA ARG A 217 6.83 13.97 1.01
C ARG A 217 6.09 15.27 1.34
N LYS A 218 5.34 15.83 0.39
CA LYS A 218 4.64 17.11 0.59
C LYS A 218 3.51 17.04 1.63
N TYR A 219 3.05 15.84 1.97
CA TYR A 219 2.07 15.61 3.02
C TYR A 219 2.71 15.12 4.34
N GLY A 220 4.04 15.01 4.38
CA GLY A 220 4.78 14.57 5.56
C GLY A 220 4.77 13.05 5.77
N LEU A 221 4.56 12.26 4.72
CA LEU A 221 4.77 10.81 4.77
C LEU A 221 6.18 10.48 4.26
N GLY A 222 7.03 9.95 5.15
CA GLY A 222 8.33 9.41 4.79
C GLY A 222 8.21 8.02 4.16
N LEU A 223 9.14 7.70 3.25
CA LEU A 223 9.19 6.40 2.59
C LEU A 223 10.59 5.82 2.69
N VAL A 224 10.69 4.54 3.04
CA VAL A 224 11.92 3.76 2.99
C VAL A 224 11.68 2.54 2.10
N PHE A 225 12.48 2.42 1.05
CA PHE A 225 12.47 1.26 0.16
C PHE A 225 13.75 0.47 0.36
N ALA A 226 13.66 -0.77 0.83
CA ALA A 226 14.77 -1.70 0.94
C ALA A 226 14.70 -2.73 -0.18
N THR A 227 15.84 -3.10 -0.75
CA THR A 227 15.93 -4.10 -1.80
C THR A 227 17.29 -4.77 -1.80
N GLN A 228 17.31 -6.06 -2.06
CA GLN A 228 18.53 -6.82 -2.35
C GLN A 228 18.90 -6.79 -3.84
N ALA A 229 17.99 -6.29 -4.71
CA ALA A 229 18.19 -6.22 -6.16
C ALA A 229 18.03 -4.77 -6.67
N PRO A 230 19.06 -3.91 -6.58
CA PRO A 230 18.97 -2.50 -6.98
C PRO A 230 18.48 -2.29 -8.43
N LYS A 231 18.94 -3.12 -9.38
CA LYS A 231 18.45 -3.10 -10.78
C LYS A 231 17.04 -3.66 -10.95
N GLY A 232 16.57 -4.43 -9.99
CA GLY A 232 15.21 -4.98 -9.98
C GLY A 232 14.14 -3.96 -9.56
N LEU A 233 14.54 -2.87 -8.92
CA LEU A 233 13.63 -1.82 -8.48
C LEU A 233 13.39 -0.81 -9.61
N HIS A 234 12.15 -0.36 -9.77
CA HIS A 234 11.77 0.64 -10.78
C HIS A 234 12.59 1.91 -10.63
N ASN A 235 13.22 2.38 -11.71
CA ASN A 235 14.22 3.46 -11.74
C ASN A 235 13.74 4.81 -11.18
N ARG A 236 12.45 5.11 -11.22
CA ARG A 236 11.86 6.32 -10.64
C ARG A 236 11.92 6.34 -9.11
N ILE A 237 12.09 5.21 -8.44
CA ILE A 237 12.19 5.17 -6.97
C ILE A 237 13.54 5.70 -6.50
N PRO A 238 14.69 5.12 -6.90
CA PRO A 238 15.99 5.70 -6.52
C PRO A 238 16.19 7.10 -7.10
N GLY A 239 15.57 7.44 -8.24
CA GLY A 239 15.62 8.80 -8.79
C GLY A 239 14.90 9.85 -7.93
N ASN A 240 13.88 9.47 -7.17
CA ASN A 240 13.17 10.35 -6.23
C ASN A 240 13.71 10.28 -4.79
N ALA A 241 14.64 9.34 -4.51
CA ALA A 241 15.18 9.18 -3.17
C ALA A 241 16.22 10.25 -2.86
N SER A 242 15.94 11.10 -1.89
CA SER A 242 16.89 12.12 -1.39
C SER A 242 18.06 11.48 -0.63
N THR A 243 17.87 10.33 -0.03
CA THR A 243 18.90 9.59 0.71
C THR A 243 19.02 8.18 0.17
N GLN A 244 20.26 7.72 -0.02
CA GLN A 244 20.55 6.37 -0.52
C GLN A 244 21.58 5.70 0.38
N PHE A 245 21.36 4.42 0.68
CA PHE A 245 22.29 3.58 1.44
C PHE A 245 22.66 2.35 0.62
N PHE A 246 23.94 2.01 0.58
CA PHE A 246 24.44 0.75 0.04
C PHE A 246 25.11 -0.04 1.16
N GLY A 247 24.58 -1.20 1.49
CA GLY A 247 25.23 -2.20 2.33
C GLY A 247 26.17 -3.10 1.51
N LEU A 248 26.60 -4.20 2.10
CA LEU A 248 27.42 -5.20 1.42
C LEU A 248 26.67 -5.76 0.19
N LEU A 249 27.32 -5.72 -0.96
CA LEU A 249 26.85 -6.32 -2.22
C LEU A 249 27.89 -7.31 -2.73
N ASN A 250 27.43 -8.48 -3.19
CA ASN A 250 28.32 -9.58 -3.58
C ASN A 250 28.24 -9.94 -5.07
N SER A 251 27.09 -9.71 -5.73
CA SER A 251 26.96 -10.10 -7.13
C SER A 251 27.52 -9.01 -8.06
N PRO A 252 28.14 -9.37 -9.19
CA PRO A 252 28.67 -8.40 -10.15
C PRO A 252 27.61 -7.39 -10.61
N SER A 253 26.40 -7.84 -10.90
CA SER A 253 25.29 -6.97 -11.36
C SER A 253 24.85 -5.95 -10.31
N GLN A 254 24.85 -6.32 -9.02
CA GLN A 254 24.55 -5.42 -7.91
C GLN A 254 25.66 -4.40 -7.70
N LEU A 255 26.93 -4.86 -7.76
CA LEU A 255 28.11 -3.99 -7.66
C LEU A 255 28.13 -2.93 -8.76
N ASP A 256 27.85 -3.34 -10.00
CA ASP A 256 27.82 -2.42 -11.14
C ASP A 256 26.69 -1.41 -11.01
N ALA A 257 25.50 -1.84 -10.54
CA ALA A 257 24.38 -0.93 -10.28
C ALA A 257 24.75 0.13 -9.24
N ALA A 258 25.31 -0.27 -8.12
CA ALA A 258 25.71 0.66 -7.05
C ALA A 258 26.79 1.63 -7.51
N ARG A 259 27.77 1.15 -8.29
CA ARG A 259 28.83 1.99 -8.87
C ARG A 259 28.28 2.99 -9.88
N GLU A 260 27.35 2.57 -10.73
CA GLU A 260 26.67 3.45 -11.69
C GLU A 260 25.88 4.55 -10.97
N MET A 261 25.11 4.19 -9.95
CA MET A 261 24.35 5.15 -9.14
C MET A 261 25.28 6.13 -8.38
N ALA A 262 26.42 5.65 -7.87
CA ALA A 262 27.40 6.51 -7.23
C ALA A 262 28.06 7.49 -8.22
N ARG A 263 28.43 7.02 -9.41
CA ARG A 263 29.01 7.87 -10.48
C ARG A 263 28.03 8.95 -10.94
N ALA A 264 26.74 8.63 -11.04
CA ALA A 264 25.71 9.61 -11.39
C ALA A 264 25.61 10.77 -10.38
N LYS A 265 26.11 10.56 -9.15
CA LYS A 265 26.24 11.59 -8.09
C LYS A 265 27.66 12.16 -7.97
N GLY A 266 28.55 11.90 -8.92
CA GLY A 266 29.94 12.36 -8.89
C GLY A 266 30.82 11.64 -7.83
N SER A 267 30.39 10.47 -7.35
CA SER A 267 31.00 9.78 -6.22
C SER A 267 31.46 8.35 -6.55
N THR A 268 32.12 7.68 -5.61
CA THR A 268 32.60 6.31 -5.74
C THR A 268 32.27 5.47 -4.50
N VAL A 269 32.10 4.17 -4.71
CA VAL A 269 31.86 3.16 -3.65
C VAL A 269 32.84 2.01 -3.83
N ALA A 270 34.13 2.30 -3.72
CA ALA A 270 35.22 1.44 -4.17
C ALA A 270 35.26 0.06 -3.51
N ASP A 271 35.05 -0.01 -2.18
CA ASP A 271 35.14 -1.24 -1.39
C ASP A 271 33.79 -1.81 -0.93
N ILE A 272 32.72 -1.51 -1.67
CA ILE A 272 31.35 -1.94 -1.32
C ILE A 272 31.24 -3.45 -1.15
N ALA A 273 32.00 -4.26 -1.88
CA ALA A 273 32.08 -5.72 -1.76
C ALA A 273 32.84 -6.20 -0.51
N ARG A 274 33.42 -5.30 0.27
CA ARG A 274 34.21 -5.60 1.47
C ARG A 274 33.65 -4.97 2.74
N LEU A 275 32.44 -4.41 2.67
CA LEU A 275 31.77 -3.82 3.83
C LEU A 275 31.54 -4.91 4.89
N ARG A 276 31.73 -4.55 6.15
CA ARG A 276 31.43 -5.39 7.30
C ARG A 276 30.02 -5.15 7.81
N ALA A 277 29.53 -6.00 8.70
CA ALA A 277 28.25 -5.80 9.35
C ALA A 277 28.12 -4.39 9.95
N GLY A 278 27.03 -3.69 9.69
CA GLY A 278 26.76 -2.33 10.12
C GLY A 278 27.52 -1.25 9.32
N GLN A 279 28.35 -1.60 8.34
CA GLN A 279 28.97 -0.64 7.44
C GLN A 279 28.12 -0.38 6.21
N PHE A 280 28.01 0.90 5.84
CA PHE A 280 27.25 1.35 4.68
C PHE A 280 27.98 2.48 3.96
N TYR A 281 27.73 2.60 2.66
CA TYR A 281 27.89 3.86 1.96
C TYR A 281 26.56 4.61 1.99
N ALA A 282 26.56 5.87 2.35
CA ALA A 282 25.37 6.71 2.38
C ALA A 282 25.60 8.05 1.68
N ALA A 283 24.60 8.51 0.97
CA ALA A 283 24.55 9.84 0.38
C ALA A 283 23.19 10.47 0.62
N VAL A 284 23.17 11.76 0.94
CA VAL A 284 21.98 12.60 0.92
C VAL A 284 21.95 13.41 -0.37
N GLU A 285 20.84 14.06 -0.66
CA GLU A 285 20.69 14.92 -1.86
C GLU A 285 21.78 15.99 -1.90
N GLY A 286 22.47 16.07 -3.05
CA GLY A 286 23.56 17.04 -3.26
C GLY A 286 24.90 16.69 -2.60
N ALA A 287 25.03 15.53 -1.96
CA ALA A 287 26.27 15.09 -1.31
C ALA A 287 26.83 13.82 -1.95
N GLU A 288 28.15 13.65 -1.81
CA GLU A 288 28.85 12.43 -2.20
C GLU A 288 28.56 11.27 -1.26
N PHE A 289 28.80 10.04 -1.72
CA PHE A 289 28.73 8.86 -0.88
C PHE A 289 29.89 8.83 0.12
N VAL A 290 29.55 8.76 1.40
CA VAL A 290 30.50 8.59 2.49
C VAL A 290 30.30 7.21 3.13
N LYS A 291 31.42 6.57 3.51
CA LYS A 291 31.38 5.32 4.27
C LYS A 291 31.09 5.63 5.72
N LEU A 292 30.13 4.92 6.31
CA LEU A 292 29.75 5.09 7.71
C LEU A 292 29.61 3.74 8.41
N GLN A 293 29.67 3.78 9.73
CA GLN A 293 29.37 2.67 10.63
C GLN A 293 28.07 2.99 11.37
N ALA A 294 27.04 2.18 11.17
CA ALA A 294 25.82 2.28 11.94
C ALA A 294 26.07 1.76 13.38
N PRO A 295 25.51 2.41 14.41
CA PRO A 295 25.56 1.90 15.77
C PRO A 295 24.76 0.57 15.87
N MET A 296 25.10 -0.22 16.89
CA MET A 296 24.30 -1.42 17.18
C MET A 296 22.87 -1.00 17.51
N CYS A 297 21.90 -1.71 16.96
CA CYS A 297 20.50 -1.47 17.28
C CYS A 297 20.18 -1.84 18.74
N LEU A 298 19.23 -1.10 19.33
CA LEU A 298 18.80 -1.33 20.71
C LEU A 298 17.71 -2.41 20.83
N THR A 299 17.24 -2.93 19.69
CA THR A 299 16.21 -3.97 19.64
C THR A 299 16.82 -5.36 19.71
N HIS A 300 16.13 -6.29 20.36
CA HIS A 300 16.53 -7.70 20.39
C HIS A 300 16.20 -8.35 19.03
N HIS A 301 17.17 -9.03 18.46
CA HIS A 301 16.99 -9.85 17.26
C HIS A 301 17.20 -11.33 17.62
N PRO A 302 16.20 -12.19 17.42
CA PRO A 302 16.40 -13.63 17.57
C PRO A 302 17.39 -14.12 16.49
N ARG A 303 18.13 -15.18 16.80
CA ARG A 303 19.11 -15.76 15.86
C ARG A 303 18.44 -16.41 14.63
N SER A 304 17.21 -16.89 14.79
CA SER A 304 16.42 -17.49 13.73
C SER A 304 15.19 -16.64 13.42
N PRO A 305 14.70 -16.63 12.18
CA PRO A 305 13.42 -16.03 11.84
C PRO A 305 12.31 -16.65 12.69
N LEU A 306 11.30 -15.85 13.01
CA LEU A 306 10.11 -16.35 13.70
C LEU A 306 9.36 -17.35 12.81
N THR A 307 8.88 -18.43 13.42
CA THR A 307 7.95 -19.34 12.75
C THR A 307 6.60 -18.70 12.51
N THR A 308 5.80 -19.25 11.60
CA THR A 308 4.42 -18.79 11.36
C THR A 308 3.60 -18.77 12.65
N GLU A 309 3.72 -19.80 13.48
CA GLU A 309 2.99 -19.91 14.76
C GLU A 309 3.41 -18.81 15.76
N GLU A 310 4.70 -18.54 15.89
CA GLU A 310 5.22 -17.46 16.72
C GLU A 310 4.73 -16.07 16.25
N VAL A 311 4.66 -15.84 14.93
CA VAL A 311 4.12 -14.61 14.36
C VAL A 311 2.63 -14.45 14.71
N LEU A 312 1.82 -15.50 14.52
CA LEU A 312 0.40 -15.48 14.83
C LEU A 312 0.14 -15.29 16.32
N THR A 313 0.89 -15.98 17.19
CA THR A 313 0.82 -15.83 18.65
C THR A 313 1.13 -14.38 19.06
N ARG A 314 2.17 -13.77 18.51
CA ARG A 314 2.51 -12.37 18.78
C ARG A 314 1.44 -11.40 18.26
N ALA A 315 0.87 -11.69 17.09
CA ALA A 315 -0.20 -10.88 16.53
C ALA A 315 -1.46 -10.91 17.41
N ALA A 316 -1.81 -12.08 17.95
CA ALA A 316 -2.95 -12.24 18.86
C ALA A 316 -2.70 -11.59 20.23
N ALA A 317 -1.48 -11.70 20.78
CA ALA A 317 -1.13 -11.22 22.12
C ALA A 317 -1.00 -9.70 22.24
N ALA A 318 -0.89 -8.95 21.16
CA ALA A 318 -0.69 -7.49 21.17
C ALA A 318 -1.98 -6.69 21.48
N THR A 319 -2.86 -7.22 22.34
CA THR A 319 -4.05 -6.55 22.90
C THR A 319 -3.80 -6.29 24.39
N GLY A 320 -3.01 -5.27 24.68
CA GLY A 320 -2.78 -4.80 26.06
C GLY A 320 -2.43 -3.34 26.06
#